data_d9607ce917d90b65c77f225ddb717b57
#
_entry.id   d9607ce917d90b65c77f225ddb717b57
#
_cell.length_a   1.000
_cell.length_b   1.000
_cell.length_c   1.000
_cell.angle_alpha   90.00
_cell.angle_beta   90.00
_cell.angle_gamma   90.00
#
_symmetry.space_group_name_H-M   'P 1'
#
loop_
_entity.id
_entity.type
_entity.pdbx_description
1 polymer ?
#
loop_
_entity_poly.entity_id
_entity_poly.type
_entity_poly.pdbx_seq_one_letter_code
_entity_poly.pdbx_strand_id
1 'polypeptide(L)'
;MMKQTPVNEIPNLEVLNLIPGGSKRIVEAGSSSGVLAREYKKLHADCHYTGIEVDAEYAELSRRYCDVVLHASIENLDDRAFDGLFPADCWIFADVLEHLVDPWSVLRRIRSRISAGASIVACLPNVQHWSMQANINRGHFVYEDSGLLDRTHLRWFTRLSMADLFQSTGFRVAEGAGRIYSHMEPGAKIRAAIQTMAEATGANAEVAVNDALAFQWVVRAVPA
;
A
#
# COMPACT_ATOMS: atom_id res chain seq x y z
N MET A 1 6.53 -4.05 22.76
CA MET A 1 5.84 -3.81 21.49
C MET A 1 6.71 -2.92 20.64
N MET A 2 6.93 -3.24 19.38
CA MET A 2 7.57 -2.29 18.45
C MET A 2 6.64 -1.10 18.29
N LYS A 3 7.20 0.11 18.31
CA LYS A 3 6.43 1.34 18.13
C LYS A 3 5.94 1.39 16.67
N GLN A 4 4.65 1.63 16.47
CA GLN A 4 4.07 1.82 15.15
C GLN A 4 4.62 3.09 14.48
N THR A 5 4.57 3.11 13.15
CA THR A 5 4.88 4.31 12.37
C THR A 5 4.05 5.49 12.87
N PRO A 6 4.66 6.67 13.06
CA PRO A 6 3.93 7.84 13.56
C PRO A 6 2.71 8.20 12.70
N VAL A 7 1.61 8.61 13.36
CA VAL A 7 0.40 9.08 12.66
C VAL A 7 0.73 10.19 11.68
N ASN A 8 0.24 10.06 10.47
CA ASN A 8 0.29 11.12 9.45
C ASN A 8 -1.14 11.61 9.16
N GLU A 9 -1.41 12.87 9.45
CA GLU A 9 -2.72 13.51 9.20
C GLU A 9 -2.89 14.02 7.75
N ILE A 10 -1.86 13.85 6.91
CA ILE A 10 -1.91 14.21 5.49
C ILE A 10 -2.44 13.01 4.70
N PRO A 11 -3.59 13.15 4.00
CA PRO A 11 -4.16 12.04 3.24
C PRO A 11 -3.28 11.69 2.03
N ASN A 12 -3.20 10.41 1.72
CA ASN A 12 -2.62 9.95 0.47
C ASN A 12 -3.65 10.19 -0.67
N LEU A 13 -3.48 11.31 -1.38
CA LEU A 13 -4.42 11.71 -2.44
C LEU A 13 -4.41 10.74 -3.62
N GLU A 14 -3.27 10.13 -3.92
CA GLU A 14 -3.15 9.13 -4.98
C GLU A 14 -3.99 7.90 -4.66
N VAL A 15 -3.99 7.44 -3.40
CA VAL A 15 -4.88 6.35 -2.94
C VAL A 15 -6.35 6.77 -3.06
N LEU A 16 -6.72 7.97 -2.57
CA LEU A 16 -8.09 8.47 -2.63
C LEU A 16 -8.61 8.53 -4.08
N ASN A 17 -7.76 9.00 -5.02
CA ASN A 17 -8.13 9.13 -6.43
C ASN A 17 -8.34 7.80 -7.15
N LEU A 18 -7.76 6.70 -6.64
CA LEU A 18 -7.94 5.36 -7.20
C LEU A 18 -9.15 4.61 -6.63
N ILE A 19 -9.77 5.11 -5.56
CA ILE A 19 -11.01 4.52 -5.07
C ILE A 19 -12.12 4.72 -6.13
N PRO A 20 -12.78 3.66 -6.62
CA PRO A 20 -13.82 3.83 -7.63
C PRO A 20 -14.92 4.75 -7.16
N GLY A 21 -15.27 5.73 -8.02
CA GLY A 21 -16.38 6.64 -7.73
C GLY A 21 -17.68 5.88 -7.54
N GLY A 22 -18.35 6.13 -6.40
CA GLY A 22 -19.59 5.42 -6.06
C GLY A 22 -19.41 4.19 -5.19
N SER A 23 -18.19 3.88 -4.72
CA SER A 23 -17.97 2.86 -3.68
C SER A 23 -18.75 3.23 -2.42
N LYS A 24 -19.67 2.35 -2.01
CA LYS A 24 -20.56 2.56 -0.84
C LYS A 24 -20.10 1.80 0.40
N ARG A 25 -19.31 0.76 0.22
CA ARG A 25 -18.79 -0.09 1.30
C ARG A 25 -17.29 -0.23 1.13
N ILE A 26 -16.54 0.48 1.96
CA ILE A 26 -15.08 0.47 1.96
C ILE A 26 -14.58 -0.26 3.20
N VAL A 27 -13.55 -1.06 3.02
CA VAL A 27 -12.78 -1.67 4.11
C VAL A 27 -11.32 -1.24 3.96
N GLU A 28 -10.80 -0.55 4.96
CA GLU A 28 -9.40 -0.14 5.04
C GLU A 28 -8.67 -0.95 6.11
N ALA A 29 -7.67 -1.70 5.69
CA ALA A 29 -6.70 -2.29 6.61
C ALA A 29 -5.61 -1.25 6.93
N GLY A 30 -5.27 -1.10 8.21
CA GLY A 30 -4.36 -0.05 8.66
C GLY A 30 -5.00 1.35 8.59
N SER A 31 -6.17 1.51 9.18
CA SER A 31 -6.90 2.80 9.09
C SER A 31 -6.23 3.95 9.84
N SER A 32 -5.21 3.68 10.66
CA SER A 32 -4.46 4.68 11.42
C SER A 32 -5.39 5.68 12.14
N SER A 33 -5.24 6.99 11.95
CA SER A 33 -6.17 7.99 12.53
C SER A 33 -7.49 8.15 11.77
N GLY A 34 -7.74 7.37 10.70
CA GLY A 34 -8.94 7.47 9.87
C GLY A 34 -8.91 8.62 8.85
N VAL A 35 -7.72 9.10 8.51
CA VAL A 35 -7.58 10.25 7.62
C VAL A 35 -8.15 10.02 6.21
N LEU A 36 -8.01 8.79 5.66
CA LEU A 36 -8.60 8.46 4.35
C LEU A 36 -10.13 8.42 4.43
N ALA A 37 -10.68 7.81 5.49
CA ALA A 37 -12.12 7.80 5.74
C ALA A 37 -12.67 9.22 5.85
N ARG A 38 -12.01 10.10 6.62
CA ARG A 38 -12.36 11.51 6.75
C ARG A 38 -12.46 12.21 5.39
N GLU A 39 -11.44 12.07 4.56
CA GLU A 39 -11.40 12.75 3.27
C GLU A 39 -12.40 12.15 2.28
N TYR A 40 -12.50 10.83 2.21
CA TYR A 40 -13.42 10.17 1.29
C TYR A 40 -14.89 10.52 1.61
N LYS A 41 -15.28 10.49 2.88
CA LYS A 41 -16.65 10.79 3.32
C LYS A 41 -17.06 12.26 3.13
N LYS A 42 -16.14 13.20 2.94
CA LYS A 42 -16.50 14.58 2.56
C LYS A 42 -17.24 14.65 1.22
N LEU A 43 -16.89 13.76 0.29
CA LEU A 43 -17.51 13.70 -1.05
C LEU A 43 -18.54 12.57 -1.16
N HIS A 44 -18.50 11.59 -0.27
CA HIS A 44 -19.32 10.38 -0.29
C HIS A 44 -19.89 10.09 1.10
N ALA A 45 -20.72 11.01 1.61
CA ALA A 45 -21.24 10.97 2.99
C ALA A 45 -22.09 9.72 3.31
N ASP A 46 -22.64 9.07 2.28
CA ASP A 46 -23.43 7.84 2.38
C ASP A 46 -22.60 6.56 2.31
N CYS A 47 -21.27 6.67 2.25
CA CYS A 47 -20.37 5.53 2.28
C CYS A 47 -20.29 4.94 3.69
N HIS A 48 -20.44 3.63 3.79
CA HIS A 48 -20.13 2.86 4.99
C HIS A 48 -18.64 2.48 4.97
N TYR A 49 -17.88 3.02 5.91
CA TYR A 49 -16.44 2.87 5.97
C TYR A 49 -16.03 2.04 7.20
N THR A 50 -15.38 0.91 6.96
CA THR A 50 -14.85 0.03 8.02
C THR A 50 -13.34 0.16 8.08
N GLY A 51 -12.80 0.53 9.24
CA GLY A 51 -11.38 0.51 9.52
C GLY A 51 -10.97 -0.76 10.27
N ILE A 52 -9.80 -1.29 9.96
CA ILE A 52 -9.14 -2.36 10.72
C ILE A 52 -7.79 -1.80 11.15
N GLU A 53 -7.51 -1.76 12.46
CA GLU A 53 -6.30 -1.15 12.98
C GLU A 53 -5.74 -1.98 14.13
N VAL A 54 -4.43 -2.22 14.10
CA VAL A 54 -3.74 -3.07 15.08
C VAL A 54 -3.34 -2.30 16.33
N ASP A 55 -3.10 -1.00 16.19
CA ASP A 55 -2.77 -0.13 17.31
C ASP A 55 -4.04 0.39 17.99
N ALA A 56 -4.11 0.23 19.32
CA ALA A 56 -5.31 0.59 20.09
C ALA A 56 -5.59 2.10 20.08
N GLU A 57 -4.55 2.93 20.15
CA GLU A 57 -4.68 4.39 20.15
C GLU A 57 -5.15 4.87 18.78
N TYR A 58 -4.56 4.35 17.71
CA TYR A 58 -4.94 4.70 16.34
C TYR A 58 -6.34 4.18 16.00
N ALA A 59 -6.71 2.99 16.45
CA ALA A 59 -8.07 2.49 16.32
C ALA A 59 -9.10 3.43 16.97
N GLU A 60 -8.78 3.96 18.15
CA GLU A 60 -9.66 4.93 18.82
C GLU A 60 -9.76 6.26 18.06
N LEU A 61 -8.65 6.74 17.50
CA LEU A 61 -8.66 7.95 16.64
C LEU A 61 -9.53 7.76 15.40
N SER A 62 -9.42 6.60 14.73
CA SER A 62 -10.16 6.31 13.50
C SER A 62 -11.67 6.20 13.70
N ARG A 63 -12.16 5.89 14.91
CA ARG A 63 -13.59 5.85 15.24
C ARG A 63 -14.32 7.17 15.00
N ARG A 64 -13.59 8.28 14.89
CA ARG A 64 -14.18 9.60 14.59
C ARG A 64 -14.70 9.69 13.16
N TYR A 65 -14.19 8.85 12.26
CA TYR A 65 -14.45 8.96 10.83
C TYR A 65 -14.95 7.67 10.20
N CYS A 66 -14.60 6.51 10.75
CA CYS A 66 -15.08 5.21 10.32
C CYS A 66 -16.42 4.87 11.02
N ASP A 67 -17.33 4.24 10.31
CA ASP A 67 -18.62 3.77 10.88
C ASP A 67 -18.40 2.54 11.77
N VAL A 68 -17.41 1.71 11.42
CA VAL A 68 -16.97 0.54 12.20
C VAL A 68 -15.47 0.55 12.28
N VAL A 69 -14.90 0.23 13.45
CA VAL A 69 -13.47 0.01 13.62
C VAL A 69 -13.24 -1.30 14.35
N LEU A 70 -12.48 -2.19 13.72
CA LEU A 70 -11.99 -3.42 14.33
C LEU A 70 -10.56 -3.19 14.83
N HIS A 71 -10.39 -3.20 16.16
CA HIS A 71 -9.05 -3.20 16.76
C HIS A 71 -8.48 -4.61 16.69
N ALA A 72 -7.81 -4.92 15.58
CA ALA A 72 -7.25 -6.24 15.30
C ALA A 72 -6.21 -6.19 14.18
N SER A 73 -5.36 -7.22 14.10
CA SER A 73 -4.61 -7.50 12.86
C SER A 73 -5.52 -8.19 11.85
N ILE A 74 -5.52 -7.74 10.59
CA ILE A 74 -6.29 -8.39 9.52
C ILE A 74 -5.90 -9.85 9.32
N GLU A 75 -4.65 -10.21 9.61
CA GLU A 75 -4.15 -11.59 9.51
C GLU A 75 -4.79 -12.51 10.58
N ASN A 76 -5.18 -11.95 11.73
CA ASN A 76 -5.67 -12.68 12.89
C ASN A 76 -7.20 -12.69 13.02
N LEU A 77 -7.92 -12.06 12.10
CA LEU A 77 -9.38 -12.13 12.09
C LEU A 77 -9.86 -13.56 11.85
N ASP A 78 -10.72 -14.06 12.72
CA ASP A 78 -11.40 -15.32 12.49
C ASP A 78 -12.33 -15.25 11.25
N ASP A 79 -12.85 -16.38 10.78
CA ASP A 79 -13.67 -16.41 9.58
C ASP A 79 -14.97 -15.63 9.73
N ARG A 80 -15.56 -15.63 10.91
CA ARG A 80 -16.80 -14.90 11.17
C ARG A 80 -16.60 -13.38 11.09
N ALA A 81 -15.56 -12.86 11.73
CA ALA A 81 -15.22 -11.44 11.70
C ALA A 81 -14.82 -11.02 10.27
N PHE A 82 -14.04 -11.85 9.58
CA PHE A 82 -13.60 -11.58 8.22
C PHE A 82 -14.78 -11.61 7.22
N ASP A 83 -15.69 -12.58 7.33
CA ASP A 83 -16.90 -12.68 6.48
C ASP A 83 -17.83 -11.48 6.71
N GLY A 84 -17.86 -10.94 7.92
CA GLY A 84 -18.61 -9.72 8.25
C GLY A 84 -18.15 -8.45 7.54
N LEU A 85 -16.97 -8.46 6.92
CA LEU A 85 -16.46 -7.34 6.12
C LEU A 85 -17.04 -7.29 4.70
N PHE A 86 -17.80 -8.31 4.29
CA PHE A 86 -18.39 -8.41 2.96
C PHE A 86 -19.92 -8.17 3.00
N PRO A 87 -20.52 -7.70 1.88
CA PRO A 87 -19.84 -7.28 0.66
C PRO A 87 -19.07 -5.97 0.85
N ALA A 88 -17.94 -5.84 0.15
CA ALA A 88 -17.16 -4.61 0.07
C ALA A 88 -16.96 -4.24 -1.40
N ASP A 89 -17.06 -2.95 -1.72
CA ASP A 89 -16.84 -2.42 -3.07
C ASP A 89 -15.37 -2.11 -3.32
N CYS A 90 -14.68 -1.67 -2.25
CA CYS A 90 -13.25 -1.35 -2.30
C CYS A 90 -12.56 -1.75 -1.00
N TRP A 91 -11.44 -2.45 -1.13
CA TRP A 91 -10.49 -2.69 -0.06
C TRP A 91 -9.32 -1.74 -0.21
N ILE A 92 -8.80 -1.19 0.90
CA ILE A 92 -7.66 -0.28 0.91
C ILE A 92 -6.54 -0.86 1.77
N PHE A 93 -5.33 -0.86 1.21
CA PHE A 93 -4.07 -1.18 1.88
C PHE A 93 -3.08 -0.05 1.60
N ALA A 94 -3.14 1.01 2.37
CA ALA A 94 -2.23 2.15 2.25
C ALA A 94 -1.06 1.96 3.22
N ASP A 95 0.09 1.52 2.70
CA ASP A 95 1.29 1.21 3.47
C ASP A 95 1.03 0.14 4.56
N VAL A 96 0.50 -1.02 4.15
CA VAL A 96 0.12 -2.13 5.05
C VAL A 96 0.66 -3.49 4.59
N LEU A 97 0.61 -3.80 3.29
CA LEU A 97 0.97 -5.14 2.79
C LEU A 97 2.43 -5.50 3.08
N GLU A 98 3.32 -4.52 3.18
CA GLU A 98 4.73 -4.69 3.54
C GLU A 98 4.94 -5.05 5.02
N HIS A 99 3.97 -4.75 5.88
CA HIS A 99 4.00 -5.06 7.31
C HIS A 99 3.42 -6.44 7.64
N LEU A 100 2.74 -7.08 6.68
CA LEU A 100 2.12 -8.38 6.90
C LEU A 100 3.14 -9.53 6.83
N VAL A 101 2.93 -10.52 7.67
CA VAL A 101 3.72 -11.77 7.63
C VAL A 101 3.42 -12.55 6.35
N ASP A 102 2.14 -12.65 5.96
CA ASP A 102 1.70 -13.31 4.73
C ASP A 102 0.63 -12.50 3.98
N PRO A 103 1.02 -11.43 3.24
CA PRO A 103 0.07 -10.65 2.45
C PRO A 103 -0.62 -11.48 1.36
N TRP A 104 0.03 -12.53 0.84
CA TRP A 104 -0.59 -13.44 -0.13
C TRP A 104 -1.80 -14.17 0.44
N SER A 105 -1.71 -14.65 1.67
CA SER A 105 -2.83 -15.32 2.35
C SER A 105 -4.00 -14.37 2.54
N VAL A 106 -3.75 -13.14 3.00
CA VAL A 106 -4.79 -12.11 3.17
C VAL A 106 -5.48 -11.81 1.82
N LEU A 107 -4.70 -11.58 0.76
CA LEU A 107 -5.26 -11.29 -0.57
C LEU A 107 -6.04 -12.48 -1.14
N ARG A 108 -5.56 -13.71 -1.01
CA ARG A 108 -6.33 -14.92 -1.41
C ARG A 108 -7.63 -15.05 -0.63
N ARG A 109 -7.61 -14.73 0.66
CA ARG A 109 -8.80 -14.77 1.53
C ARG A 109 -9.83 -13.73 1.10
N ILE A 110 -9.39 -12.53 0.70
CA ILE A 110 -10.27 -11.51 0.09
C ILE A 110 -10.76 -12.01 -1.27
N ARG A 111 -9.88 -12.56 -2.12
CA ARG A 111 -10.23 -13.00 -3.47
C ARG A 111 -11.36 -14.03 -3.49
N SER A 112 -11.39 -14.92 -2.50
CA SER A 112 -12.43 -15.94 -2.40
C SER A 112 -13.84 -15.41 -2.06
N ARG A 113 -13.96 -14.12 -1.70
CA ARG A 113 -15.21 -13.50 -1.20
C ARG A 113 -15.59 -12.22 -1.94
N ILE A 114 -14.63 -11.56 -2.57
CA ILE A 114 -14.85 -10.27 -3.24
C ILE A 114 -15.68 -10.45 -4.51
N SER A 115 -16.59 -9.53 -4.79
CA SER A 115 -17.37 -9.51 -6.02
C SER A 115 -16.53 -9.10 -7.24
N ALA A 116 -16.94 -9.51 -8.44
CA ALA A 116 -16.23 -9.18 -9.68
C ALA A 116 -16.13 -7.67 -9.96
N GLY A 117 -17.09 -6.88 -9.45
CA GLY A 117 -17.10 -5.42 -9.63
C GLY A 117 -16.30 -4.64 -8.59
N ALA A 118 -15.80 -5.32 -7.55
CA ALA A 118 -15.06 -4.67 -6.49
C ALA A 118 -13.55 -4.58 -6.83
N SER A 119 -12.83 -3.82 -6.03
CA SER A 119 -11.39 -3.57 -6.24
C SER A 119 -10.59 -3.55 -4.96
N ILE A 120 -9.28 -3.64 -5.10
CA ILE A 120 -8.30 -3.34 -4.07
C ILE A 120 -7.51 -2.11 -4.50
N VAL A 121 -7.39 -1.11 -3.64
CA VAL A 121 -6.45 0.01 -3.81
C VAL A 121 -5.31 -0.19 -2.81
N ALA A 122 -4.09 -0.13 -3.30
CA ALA A 122 -2.91 -0.33 -2.45
C ALA A 122 -1.83 0.70 -2.73
N CYS A 123 -1.12 1.09 -1.68
CA CYS A 123 0.13 1.83 -1.72
C CYS A 123 1.21 0.96 -1.08
N LEU A 124 2.35 0.78 -1.77
CA LEU A 124 3.47 -0.03 -1.29
C LEU A 124 4.80 0.71 -1.52
N PRO A 125 5.72 0.68 -0.56
CA PRO A 125 7.06 1.24 -0.73
C PRO A 125 7.85 0.49 -1.81
N ASN A 126 8.63 1.25 -2.57
CA ASN A 126 9.44 0.70 -3.67
C ASN A 126 10.89 0.51 -3.24
N VAL A 127 11.31 -0.72 -3.01
CA VAL A 127 12.71 -1.03 -2.69
C VAL A 127 13.68 -0.74 -3.84
N GLN A 128 13.16 -0.62 -5.07
CA GLN A 128 13.96 -0.26 -6.25
C GLN A 128 14.24 1.25 -6.35
N HIS A 129 13.67 2.07 -5.46
CA HIS A 129 13.94 3.52 -5.43
C HIS A 129 15.45 3.80 -5.41
N TRP A 130 15.87 4.83 -6.13
CA TRP A 130 17.30 5.15 -6.29
C TRP A 130 18.06 5.33 -4.98
N SER A 131 17.41 5.86 -3.93
CA SER A 131 18.04 6.06 -2.63
C SER A 131 18.36 4.71 -1.94
N MET A 132 17.50 3.70 -2.12
CA MET A 132 17.76 2.34 -1.64
C MET A 132 18.95 1.73 -2.35
N GLN A 133 18.99 1.85 -3.68
CA GLN A 133 20.13 1.38 -4.48
C GLN A 133 21.43 2.06 -4.07
N ALA A 134 21.41 3.39 -3.85
CA ALA A 134 22.55 4.16 -3.38
C ALA A 134 23.02 3.75 -1.98
N ASN A 135 22.07 3.46 -1.07
CA ASN A 135 22.39 2.99 0.29
C ASN A 135 23.03 1.61 0.26
N ILE A 136 22.48 0.67 -0.49
CA ILE A 136 23.05 -0.69 -0.65
C ILE A 136 24.46 -0.62 -1.24
N ASN A 137 24.68 0.21 -2.27
CA ASN A 137 26.02 0.40 -2.86
C ASN A 137 27.05 0.98 -1.88
N ARG A 138 26.61 1.69 -0.84
CA ARG A 138 27.47 2.19 0.24
C ARG A 138 27.60 1.21 1.41
N GLY A 139 26.99 0.04 1.32
CA GLY A 139 26.92 -0.95 2.41
C GLY A 139 25.98 -0.52 3.55
N HIS A 140 25.07 0.41 3.31
CA HIS A 140 24.13 0.90 4.32
C HIS A 140 22.76 0.25 4.13
N PHE A 141 22.30 -0.42 5.18
CA PHE A 141 20.91 -0.91 5.30
C PHE A 141 20.46 -0.67 6.75
N VAL A 142 20.22 0.60 7.07
CA VAL A 142 19.92 1.03 8.44
C VAL A 142 18.42 1.23 8.56
N TYR A 143 17.80 0.49 9.50
CA TYR A 143 16.37 0.63 9.78
C TYR A 143 16.06 1.96 10.45
N GLU A 144 14.97 2.58 10.01
CA GLU A 144 14.47 3.87 10.44
C GLU A 144 13.10 3.73 11.13
N ASP A 145 12.57 4.83 11.65
CA ASP A 145 11.25 4.82 12.30
C ASP A 145 10.09 5.04 11.30
N SER A 146 10.42 5.30 10.02
CA SER A 146 9.47 5.49 8.92
C SER A 146 10.19 5.42 7.56
N GLY A 147 9.42 5.42 6.45
CA GLY A 147 9.97 5.46 5.10
C GLY A 147 10.31 4.08 4.53
N LEU A 148 11.18 4.04 3.52
CA LEU A 148 11.49 2.80 2.80
C LEU A 148 12.16 1.73 3.67
N LEU A 149 12.93 2.15 4.68
CA LEU A 149 13.62 1.28 5.63
C LEU A 149 12.93 1.27 7.01
N ASP A 150 11.62 1.51 7.04
CA ASP A 150 10.86 1.37 8.29
C ASP A 150 11.15 0.00 8.92
N ARG A 151 11.52 0.02 10.22
CA ARG A 151 11.88 -1.19 10.96
C ARG A 151 10.76 -2.20 11.12
N THR A 152 9.53 -1.81 10.84
CA THR A 152 8.35 -2.68 10.90
C THR A 152 8.02 -3.33 9.56
N HIS A 153 8.75 -2.98 8.47
CA HIS A 153 8.60 -3.66 7.19
C HIS A 153 9.15 -5.09 7.26
N LEU A 154 8.32 -6.05 6.91
CA LEU A 154 8.65 -7.47 6.80
C LEU A 154 8.85 -7.90 5.35
N ARG A 155 8.33 -7.13 4.39
CA ARG A 155 8.37 -7.40 2.95
C ARG A 155 8.82 -6.15 2.20
N TRP A 156 9.51 -6.37 1.09
CA TRP A 156 9.96 -5.30 0.19
C TRP A 156 9.52 -5.62 -1.23
N PHE A 157 8.98 -4.61 -1.90
CA PHE A 157 8.41 -4.77 -3.23
C PHE A 157 9.11 -3.88 -4.24
N THR A 158 9.35 -4.43 -5.44
CA THR A 158 9.56 -3.68 -6.68
C THR A 158 8.23 -3.60 -7.42
N ARG A 159 8.17 -2.85 -8.53
CA ARG A 159 6.98 -2.85 -9.39
C ARG A 159 6.58 -4.26 -9.85
N LEU A 160 7.56 -5.08 -10.24
CA LEU A 160 7.30 -6.42 -10.74
C LEU A 160 6.82 -7.37 -9.62
N SER A 161 7.48 -7.37 -8.48
CA SER A 161 7.08 -8.25 -7.38
C SER A 161 5.75 -7.83 -6.74
N MET A 162 5.40 -6.54 -6.77
CA MET A 162 4.06 -6.07 -6.41
C MET A 162 3.02 -6.59 -7.41
N ALA A 163 3.28 -6.51 -8.71
CA ALA A 163 2.37 -7.04 -9.74
C ALA A 163 2.19 -8.57 -9.58
N ASP A 164 3.27 -9.30 -9.29
CA ASP A 164 3.24 -10.74 -9.02
C ASP A 164 2.44 -11.07 -7.74
N LEU A 165 2.55 -10.26 -6.68
CA LEU A 165 1.73 -10.42 -5.47
C LEU A 165 0.24 -10.43 -5.83
N PHE A 166 -0.22 -9.47 -6.62
CA PHE A 166 -1.63 -9.41 -7.04
C PHE A 166 -1.99 -10.55 -8.00
N GLN A 167 -1.16 -10.81 -9.01
CA GLN A 167 -1.43 -11.86 -10.00
C GLN A 167 -1.50 -13.25 -9.36
N SER A 168 -0.55 -13.60 -8.50
CA SER A 168 -0.50 -14.90 -7.84
C SER A 168 -1.62 -15.12 -6.82
N THR A 169 -2.33 -14.06 -6.45
CA THR A 169 -3.49 -14.09 -5.54
C THR A 169 -4.84 -13.94 -6.25
N GLY A 170 -4.84 -13.96 -7.60
CA GLY A 170 -6.05 -13.94 -8.43
C GLY A 170 -6.59 -12.53 -8.73
N PHE A 171 -5.73 -11.53 -8.65
CA PHE A 171 -6.04 -10.15 -9.06
C PHE A 171 -5.17 -9.74 -10.24
N ARG A 172 -5.62 -8.74 -10.99
CA ARG A 172 -4.79 -8.03 -11.97
C ARG A 172 -4.72 -6.55 -11.61
N VAL A 173 -3.56 -5.95 -11.75
CA VAL A 173 -3.41 -4.49 -11.65
C VAL A 173 -4.10 -3.87 -12.86
N ALA A 174 -5.14 -3.09 -12.62
CA ALA A 174 -5.94 -2.44 -13.65
C ALA A 174 -5.39 -1.04 -13.99
N GLU A 175 -4.93 -0.32 -12.99
CA GLU A 175 -4.30 0.99 -13.13
C GLU A 175 -3.36 1.27 -11.95
N GLY A 176 -2.49 2.25 -12.10
CA GLY A 176 -1.60 2.70 -11.05
C GLY A 176 -0.43 3.49 -11.59
N ALA A 177 0.28 4.12 -10.67
CA ALA A 177 1.46 4.92 -10.98
C ALA A 177 2.48 4.88 -9.84
N GLY A 178 3.71 5.23 -10.16
CA GLY A 178 4.73 5.52 -9.17
C GLY A 178 4.47 6.88 -8.52
N ARG A 179 4.49 6.94 -7.20
CA ARG A 179 4.47 8.18 -6.44
C ARG A 179 5.88 8.75 -6.40
N ILE A 180 6.06 9.87 -7.09
CA ILE A 180 7.37 10.52 -7.25
C ILE A 180 7.37 11.84 -6.51
N TYR A 181 8.37 12.05 -5.66
CA TYR A 181 8.57 13.32 -4.97
C TYR A 181 9.63 14.13 -5.69
N SER A 182 9.28 15.30 -6.23
CA SER A 182 10.19 16.15 -7.01
C SER A 182 11.45 16.58 -6.24
N HIS A 183 11.33 16.77 -4.92
CA HIS A 183 12.47 17.09 -4.06
C HIS A 183 13.41 15.91 -3.79
N MET A 184 13.02 14.69 -4.20
CA MET A 184 13.80 13.46 -4.07
C MET A 184 14.33 12.95 -5.41
N GLU A 185 14.38 13.78 -6.44
CA GLU A 185 14.91 13.34 -7.74
C GLU A 185 16.43 13.13 -7.72
N PRO A 186 16.91 12.01 -8.28
CA PRO A 186 18.36 11.76 -8.36
C PRO A 186 19.02 12.67 -9.38
N GLY A 187 20.26 13.08 -9.09
CA GLY A 187 21.08 13.79 -10.06
C GLY A 187 21.47 12.92 -11.27
N ALA A 188 21.93 13.57 -12.34
CA ALA A 188 22.27 12.92 -13.61
C ALA A 188 23.26 11.75 -13.47
N LYS A 189 24.24 11.85 -12.56
CA LYS A 189 25.22 10.77 -12.32
C LYS A 189 24.58 9.49 -11.77
N ILE A 190 23.60 9.61 -10.89
CA ILE A 190 22.87 8.47 -10.33
C ILE A 190 22.00 7.83 -11.41
N ARG A 191 21.29 8.64 -12.20
CA ARG A 191 20.48 8.15 -13.34
C ARG A 191 21.36 7.36 -14.32
N ALA A 192 22.54 7.89 -14.69
CA ALA A 192 23.47 7.22 -15.59
C ALA A 192 24.01 5.90 -15.00
N ALA A 193 24.28 5.85 -13.68
CA ALA A 193 24.71 4.62 -13.01
C ALA A 193 23.61 3.55 -13.03
N ILE A 194 22.35 3.91 -12.78
CA ILE A 194 21.21 2.99 -12.87
C ILE A 194 21.06 2.47 -14.30
N GLN A 195 21.13 3.35 -15.29
CA GLN A 195 21.08 2.97 -16.70
C GLN A 195 22.19 1.96 -17.06
N THR A 196 23.44 2.26 -16.71
CA THR A 196 24.58 1.36 -16.97
C THR A 196 24.40 -0.01 -16.31
N MET A 197 23.92 -0.03 -15.06
CA MET A 197 23.62 -1.29 -14.35
C MET A 197 22.53 -2.09 -15.06
N ALA A 198 21.45 -1.44 -15.46
CA ALA A 198 20.34 -2.07 -16.18
C ALA A 198 20.82 -2.70 -17.50
N GLU A 199 21.58 -1.95 -18.30
CA GLU A 199 22.15 -2.43 -19.56
C GLU A 199 23.08 -3.64 -19.33
N ALA A 200 23.95 -3.56 -18.33
CA ALA A 200 24.89 -4.65 -17.99
C ALA A 200 24.19 -5.93 -17.52
N THR A 201 22.98 -5.81 -16.95
CA THR A 201 22.18 -6.95 -16.48
C THR A 201 21.13 -7.41 -17.49
N GLY A 202 21.07 -6.81 -18.68
CA GLY A 202 20.09 -7.13 -19.71
C GLY A 202 18.68 -6.60 -19.44
N ALA A 203 18.53 -5.67 -18.49
CA ALA A 203 17.27 -5.01 -18.21
C ALA A 203 17.04 -3.81 -19.16
N ASN A 204 15.77 -3.40 -19.31
CA ASN A 204 15.46 -2.17 -20.05
C ASN A 204 15.87 -0.95 -19.21
N ALA A 205 16.81 -0.17 -19.72
CA ALA A 205 17.41 0.96 -19.00
C ALA A 205 16.40 2.08 -18.70
N GLU A 206 15.52 2.40 -19.65
CA GLU A 206 14.48 3.43 -19.45
C GLU A 206 13.50 3.02 -18.35
N VAL A 207 13.03 1.78 -18.38
CA VAL A 207 12.16 1.21 -17.35
C VAL A 207 12.84 1.22 -15.99
N ALA A 208 14.11 0.79 -15.91
CA ALA A 208 14.86 0.76 -14.66
C ALA A 208 15.04 2.15 -14.03
N VAL A 209 15.34 3.16 -14.86
CA VAL A 209 15.43 4.56 -14.41
C VAL A 209 14.07 5.07 -13.93
N ASN A 210 13.00 4.84 -14.67
CA ASN A 210 11.65 5.26 -14.29
C ASN A 210 11.18 4.57 -13.00
N ASP A 211 11.38 3.26 -12.88
CA ASP A 211 11.05 2.51 -11.67
C ASP A 211 11.85 3.02 -10.45
N ALA A 212 13.10 3.45 -10.65
CA ALA A 212 13.93 4.00 -9.58
C ALA A 212 13.52 5.40 -9.10
N LEU A 213 12.67 6.12 -9.82
CA LEU A 213 12.14 7.42 -9.40
C LEU A 213 10.95 7.28 -8.44
N ALA A 214 10.20 6.20 -8.56
CA ALA A 214 9.03 5.96 -7.74
C ALA A 214 9.44 5.63 -6.30
N PHE A 215 8.99 6.44 -5.34
CA PHE A 215 9.17 6.16 -3.91
C PHE A 215 8.21 5.07 -3.43
N GLN A 216 6.99 5.11 -3.93
CA GLN A 216 5.93 4.13 -3.67
C GLN A 216 5.20 3.80 -4.98
N TRP A 217 4.55 2.64 -5.00
CA TRP A 217 3.61 2.27 -6.06
C TRP A 217 2.20 2.37 -5.51
N VAL A 218 1.35 3.14 -6.19
CA VAL A 218 -0.08 3.26 -5.86
C VAL A 218 -0.85 2.62 -6.99
N VAL A 219 -1.64 1.60 -6.68
CA VAL A 219 -2.30 0.77 -7.69
C VAL A 219 -3.74 0.45 -7.31
N ARG A 220 -4.57 0.24 -8.33
CA ARG A 220 -5.87 -0.40 -8.19
C ARG A 220 -5.84 -1.75 -8.89
N ALA A 221 -6.12 -2.81 -8.13
CA ALA A 221 -6.23 -4.16 -8.61
C ALA A 221 -7.70 -4.63 -8.59
N VAL A 222 -8.07 -5.46 -9.54
CA VAL A 222 -9.41 -6.02 -9.67
C VAL A 222 -9.32 -7.54 -9.80
N PRO A 223 -10.38 -8.29 -9.45
CA PRO A 223 -10.43 -9.73 -9.69
C PRO A 223 -10.05 -10.08 -11.15
N ALA A 224 -9.16 -11.09 -11.30
CA ALA A 224 -8.73 -11.60 -12.59
C ALA A 224 -9.73 -12.64 -13.12
#